data_446e9c40744e9e4aaef78d80bb89d470
#
_entry.id   446e9c40744e9e4aaef78d80bb89d470
#
_cell.length_a   1.000
_cell.length_b   1.000
_cell.length_c   1.000
_cell.angle_alpha   90.00
_cell.angle_beta   90.00
_cell.angle_gamma   90.00
#
_symmetry.space_group_name_H-M   'P 1'
#
loop_
_entity.id
_entity.type
_entity.pdbx_description
1 polymer ?
#
loop_
_entity_poly.entity_id
_entity_poly.type
_entity_poly.pdbx_seq_one_letter_code
_entity_poly.pdbx_strand_id
1 'polypeptide(L)'
;MKIFAVDTNYLQHNKTLSSSFSKPEAPVIFTKCDTALLKDGKPFFIPDTLGNIEYETELVVRICKLGKTIPTRFASRYYDAVTVGVDFTERDLQKRLQEQGLPWELSKGFDGAAALGTFVPLDKVKPIQCLRFRLDINGTTVQEGFSGDMLFKVDEIISYI
;
A
#
# COMPACT_ATOMS: atom_id res chain seq x y z
N MET A 1 11.23 -7.82 -9.09
CA MET A 1 10.38 -7.87 -7.88
C MET A 1 8.95 -7.55 -8.27
N LYS A 2 7.94 -8.02 -7.52
CA LYS A 2 6.52 -7.61 -7.71
C LYS A 2 6.08 -6.86 -6.46
N ILE A 3 5.39 -5.74 -6.65
CA ILE A 3 4.77 -4.96 -5.57
C ILE A 3 3.27 -4.99 -5.83
N PHE A 4 2.52 -5.60 -4.92
CA PHE A 4 1.07 -5.59 -4.92
C PHE A 4 0.59 -4.57 -3.89
N ALA A 5 -0.30 -3.70 -4.28
CA ALA A 5 -0.93 -2.74 -3.40
C ALA A 5 -2.44 -3.00 -3.34
N VAL A 6 -3.03 -2.69 -2.20
CA VAL A 6 -4.45 -2.95 -1.93
C VAL A 6 -5.16 -1.63 -1.71
N ASP A 7 -5.95 -1.21 -2.68
CA ASP A 7 -6.73 0.02 -2.59
C ASP A 7 -7.92 -0.13 -1.63
N THR A 8 -8.32 0.97 -1.00
CA THR A 8 -9.54 1.08 -0.15
C THR A 8 -9.62 0.06 1.00
N ASN A 9 -8.49 -0.40 1.54
CA ASN A 9 -8.46 -1.46 2.56
C ASN A 9 -8.65 -0.96 4.02
N TYR A 10 -8.80 0.35 4.24
CA TYR A 10 -8.99 0.93 5.58
C TYR A 10 -10.33 1.64 5.72
N LEU A 11 -11.19 1.12 6.60
CA LEU A 11 -12.57 1.62 6.77
C LEU A 11 -12.65 3.10 7.16
N GLN A 12 -11.78 3.55 8.07
CA GLN A 12 -11.78 4.94 8.54
C GLN A 12 -11.39 5.91 7.42
N HIS A 13 -10.33 5.58 6.68
CA HIS A 13 -9.89 6.37 5.54
C HIS A 13 -10.99 6.47 4.47
N ASN A 14 -11.62 5.36 4.15
CA ASN A 14 -12.68 5.31 3.14
C ASN A 14 -13.92 6.15 3.52
N LYS A 15 -14.28 6.20 4.80
CA LYS A 15 -15.38 7.04 5.29
C LYS A 15 -15.08 8.54 5.22
N THR A 16 -13.82 8.94 5.31
CA THR A 16 -13.40 10.34 5.08
C THR A 16 -13.47 10.73 3.62
N LEU A 17 -13.23 9.78 2.69
CA LEU A 17 -13.32 10.01 1.25
C LEU A 17 -14.75 9.98 0.72
N SER A 18 -15.62 9.12 1.29
CA SER A 18 -17.02 9.02 0.89
C SER A 18 -17.90 8.51 2.02
N SER A 19 -18.94 9.27 2.35
CA SER A 19 -19.96 8.86 3.35
C SER A 19 -20.80 7.66 2.89
N SER A 20 -20.81 7.33 1.60
CA SER A 20 -21.52 6.20 0.99
C SER A 20 -20.63 4.98 0.72
N PHE A 21 -19.41 4.94 1.28
CA PHE A 21 -18.49 3.83 1.06
C PHE A 21 -19.10 2.51 1.56
N SER A 22 -19.12 1.51 0.69
CA SER A 22 -19.44 0.11 1.02
C SER A 22 -18.18 -0.75 0.88
N LYS A 23 -18.01 -1.73 1.76
CA LYS A 23 -16.90 -2.70 1.66
C LYS A 23 -17.00 -3.41 0.31
N PRO A 24 -15.91 -3.45 -0.50
CA PRO A 24 -15.90 -4.25 -1.72
C PRO A 24 -16.01 -5.75 -1.40
N GLU A 25 -16.52 -6.53 -2.34
CA GLU A 25 -16.68 -8.00 -2.18
C GLU A 25 -15.31 -8.70 -2.12
N ALA A 26 -14.29 -8.16 -2.78
CA ALA A 26 -12.93 -8.68 -2.84
C ALA A 26 -11.91 -7.56 -2.72
N PRO A 27 -10.64 -7.87 -2.35
CA PRO A 27 -9.56 -6.88 -2.34
C PRO A 27 -9.38 -6.25 -3.72
N VAL A 28 -9.29 -4.90 -3.76
CA VAL A 28 -8.97 -4.17 -4.98
C VAL A 28 -7.46 -4.09 -5.11
N ILE A 29 -6.89 -4.83 -6.05
CA ILE A 29 -5.45 -4.97 -6.21
C ILE A 29 -4.98 -4.17 -7.41
N PHE A 30 -3.90 -3.43 -7.22
CA PHE A 30 -3.08 -2.88 -8.31
C PHE A 30 -1.61 -3.23 -8.09
N THR A 31 -0.79 -3.02 -9.11
CA THR A 31 0.63 -3.35 -9.04
C THR A 31 1.48 -2.12 -9.27
N LYS A 32 2.66 -2.12 -8.65
CA LYS A 32 3.75 -1.23 -9.02
C LYS A 32 4.90 -2.08 -9.54
N CYS A 33 5.56 -1.63 -10.60
CA CYS A 33 6.77 -2.27 -11.09
C CYS A 33 7.94 -2.04 -10.12
N ASP A 34 8.99 -2.81 -10.23
CA ASP A 34 10.17 -2.66 -9.36
C ASP A 34 10.96 -1.38 -9.64
N THR A 35 10.82 -0.79 -10.81
CA THR A 35 11.37 0.53 -11.16
C THR A 35 10.66 1.67 -10.40
N ALA A 36 9.42 1.46 -9.96
CA ALA A 36 8.71 2.42 -9.12
C ALA A 36 9.32 2.55 -7.71
N LEU A 37 10.18 1.61 -7.29
CA LEU A 37 10.78 1.66 -5.96
C LEU A 37 11.86 2.72 -5.87
N LEU A 38 11.66 3.70 -4.97
CA LEU A 38 12.69 4.65 -4.56
C LEU A 38 13.71 3.92 -3.69
N LYS A 39 14.90 3.66 -4.24
CA LYS A 39 15.96 2.88 -3.61
C LYS A 39 16.88 3.77 -2.78
N ASP A 40 17.52 3.14 -1.78
CA ASP A 40 18.64 3.69 -1.04
C ASP A 40 18.35 4.97 -0.24
N GLY A 41 17.09 5.18 0.16
CA GLY A 41 16.68 6.37 0.91
C GLY A 41 16.94 7.68 0.18
N LYS A 42 16.98 7.66 -1.15
CA LYS A 42 17.17 8.86 -1.97
C LYS A 42 15.98 9.80 -1.83
N PRO A 43 16.18 11.11 -1.99
CA PRO A 43 15.08 12.05 -2.04
C PRO A 43 14.17 11.75 -3.23
N PHE A 44 12.86 11.84 -3.02
CA PHE A 44 11.88 11.82 -4.09
C PHE A 44 11.82 13.21 -4.72
N PHE A 45 12.13 13.28 -6.00
CA PHE A 45 11.96 14.50 -6.80
C PHE A 45 10.66 14.40 -7.59
N ILE A 46 9.79 15.40 -7.44
CA ILE A 46 8.56 15.48 -8.24
C ILE A 46 8.96 15.90 -9.66
N PRO A 47 8.74 15.04 -10.68
CA PRO A 47 9.04 15.41 -12.06
C PRO A 47 8.11 16.54 -12.55
N ASP A 48 8.66 17.50 -13.30
CA ASP A 48 7.88 18.62 -13.86
C ASP A 48 6.77 18.15 -14.83
N THR A 49 6.87 16.93 -15.32
CA THR A 49 5.89 16.32 -16.23
C THR A 49 4.69 15.68 -15.51
N LEU A 50 4.75 15.52 -14.20
CA LEU A 50 3.66 14.99 -13.40
C LEU A 50 2.81 16.13 -12.84
N GLY A 51 1.51 15.86 -12.70
CA GLY A 51 0.55 16.79 -12.11
C GLY A 51 0.59 16.79 -10.57
N ASN A 52 -0.57 16.78 -9.96
CA ASN A 52 -0.70 16.79 -8.51
C ASN A 52 -0.28 15.44 -7.89
N ILE A 53 0.83 15.43 -7.14
CA ILE A 53 1.33 14.25 -6.44
C ILE A 53 0.81 14.24 -5.01
N GLU A 54 0.08 13.20 -4.66
CA GLU A 54 -0.34 12.90 -3.30
C GLU A 54 0.45 11.71 -2.74
N TYR A 55 0.40 11.53 -1.42
CA TYR A 55 1.11 10.49 -0.69
C TYR A 55 0.13 9.72 0.20
N GLU A 56 0.35 8.41 0.32
CA GLU A 56 -0.42 7.52 1.19
C GLU A 56 0.57 6.68 2.00
N THR A 57 0.47 6.73 3.34
CA THR A 57 1.33 5.88 4.18
C THR A 57 0.75 4.47 4.26
N GLU A 58 1.61 3.46 4.07
CA GLU A 58 1.22 2.08 3.90
C GLU A 58 1.94 1.16 4.88
N LEU A 59 1.21 0.15 5.40
CA LEU A 59 1.82 -1.00 6.05
C LEU A 59 2.23 -2.01 4.98
N VAL A 60 3.53 -2.32 4.93
CA VAL A 60 4.10 -3.19 3.90
C VAL A 60 4.60 -4.49 4.51
N VAL A 61 4.22 -5.62 3.95
CA VAL A 61 4.74 -6.94 4.34
C VAL A 61 5.67 -7.50 3.26
N ARG A 62 6.73 -8.18 3.70
CA ARG A 62 7.69 -8.83 2.82
C ARG A 62 7.30 -10.29 2.61
N ILE A 63 7.03 -10.67 1.37
CA ILE A 63 6.81 -12.07 0.98
C ILE A 63 8.16 -12.78 0.93
N CYS A 64 8.30 -13.87 1.69
CA CYS A 64 9.55 -14.61 1.85
C CYS A 64 9.58 -15.97 1.13
N LYS A 65 8.46 -16.41 0.56
CA LYS A 65 8.35 -17.70 -0.15
C LYS A 65 7.55 -17.59 -1.41
N LEU A 66 7.90 -18.39 -2.40
CA LEU A 66 7.05 -18.62 -3.55
C LEU A 66 5.83 -19.45 -3.15
N GLY A 67 4.68 -19.14 -3.73
CA GLY A 67 3.44 -19.86 -3.48
C GLY A 67 2.46 -19.71 -4.62
N LYS A 68 1.50 -20.61 -4.67
CA LYS A 68 0.39 -20.57 -5.61
C LYS A 68 -0.82 -21.21 -4.93
N THR A 69 -1.99 -20.57 -5.08
CA THR A 69 -3.25 -21.06 -4.51
C THR A 69 -3.12 -21.35 -3.01
N ILE A 70 -2.67 -20.36 -2.27
CA ILE A 70 -2.35 -20.50 -0.84
C ILE A 70 -3.66 -20.37 -0.03
N PRO A 71 -4.10 -21.41 0.70
CA PRO A 71 -5.23 -21.26 1.62
C PRO A 71 -4.91 -20.26 2.73
N THR A 72 -5.87 -19.43 3.13
CA THR A 72 -5.72 -18.37 4.14
C THR A 72 -5.05 -18.86 5.43
N ARG A 73 -5.42 -20.08 5.92
CA ARG A 73 -4.84 -20.70 7.12
C ARG A 73 -3.32 -20.95 7.04
N PHE A 74 -2.72 -20.89 5.86
CA PHE A 74 -1.29 -21.09 5.64
C PHE A 74 -0.57 -19.81 5.19
N ALA A 75 -1.28 -18.73 4.94
CA ALA A 75 -0.75 -17.49 4.40
C ALA A 75 0.33 -16.86 5.29
N SER A 76 0.19 -16.97 6.63
CA SER A 76 1.17 -16.47 7.60
C SER A 76 2.59 -17.09 7.46
N ARG A 77 2.74 -18.18 6.72
CA ARG A 77 4.04 -18.82 6.44
C ARG A 77 4.78 -18.18 5.27
N TYR A 78 4.15 -17.23 4.57
CA TYR A 78 4.65 -16.65 3.32
C TYR A 78 5.19 -15.24 3.48
N TYR A 79 5.08 -14.63 4.66
CA TYR A 79 5.68 -13.34 4.96
C TYR A 79 6.44 -13.39 6.29
N ASP A 80 7.52 -12.61 6.39
CA ASP A 80 8.47 -12.71 7.52
C ASP A 80 8.85 -11.37 8.15
N ALA A 81 8.53 -10.27 7.50
CA ALA A 81 8.90 -8.95 7.98
C ALA A 81 7.87 -7.89 7.55
N VAL A 82 7.88 -6.78 8.26
CA VAL A 82 6.99 -5.63 8.03
C VAL A 82 7.81 -4.34 8.00
N THR A 83 7.33 -3.38 7.22
CA THR A 83 7.81 -2.01 7.24
C THR A 83 6.67 -1.04 6.98
N VAL A 84 6.96 0.25 7.00
CA VAL A 84 6.08 1.29 6.45
C VAL A 84 6.60 1.76 5.11
N GLY A 85 5.70 2.16 4.24
CA GLY A 85 6.02 2.71 2.94
C GLY A 85 5.21 3.95 2.64
N VAL A 86 5.53 4.60 1.54
CA VAL A 86 4.73 5.68 0.97
C VAL A 86 4.39 5.30 -0.47
N ASP A 87 3.10 5.33 -0.77
CA ASP A 87 2.55 5.24 -2.13
C ASP A 87 2.34 6.65 -2.66
N PHE A 88 3.19 7.07 -3.60
CA PHE A 88 3.00 8.32 -4.32
C PHE A 88 2.05 8.10 -5.50
N THR A 89 1.12 9.03 -5.65
CA THR A 89 0.03 8.95 -6.64
C THR A 89 -0.07 10.24 -7.43
N GLU A 90 -0.05 10.15 -8.75
CA GLU A 90 -0.44 11.27 -9.62
C GLU A 90 -1.98 11.30 -9.66
N ARG A 91 -2.57 12.15 -8.81
CA ARG A 91 -4.00 12.09 -8.49
C ARG A 91 -4.90 12.51 -9.64
N ASP A 92 -4.50 13.49 -10.41
CA ASP A 92 -5.33 13.97 -11.51
C ASP A 92 -5.38 12.97 -12.67
N LEU A 93 -4.25 12.29 -12.94
CA LEU A 93 -4.20 11.20 -13.90
C LEU A 93 -5.00 9.99 -13.42
N GLN A 94 -4.89 9.64 -12.13
CA GLN A 94 -5.68 8.54 -11.57
C GLN A 94 -7.18 8.75 -11.77
N LYS A 95 -7.70 9.96 -11.46
CA LYS A 95 -9.11 10.29 -11.67
C LYS A 95 -9.53 10.11 -13.13
N ARG A 96 -8.75 10.66 -14.07
CA ARG A 96 -9.02 10.51 -15.50
C ARG A 96 -9.05 9.05 -15.95
N LEU A 97 -8.09 8.24 -15.48
CA LEU A 97 -8.04 6.82 -15.82
C LEU A 97 -9.25 6.06 -15.23
N GLN A 98 -9.64 6.36 -13.98
CA GLN A 98 -10.81 5.76 -13.34
C GLN A 98 -12.10 6.11 -14.09
N GLU A 99 -12.31 7.37 -14.47
CA GLU A 99 -13.48 7.83 -15.23
C GLU A 99 -13.59 7.14 -16.60
N GLN A 100 -12.45 6.77 -17.19
CA GLN A 100 -12.40 6.09 -18.49
C GLN A 100 -12.37 4.55 -18.36
N GLY A 101 -12.36 4.00 -17.14
CA GLY A 101 -12.22 2.56 -16.91
C GLY A 101 -10.87 1.99 -17.35
N LEU A 102 -9.81 2.82 -17.36
CA LEU A 102 -8.46 2.44 -17.78
C LEU A 102 -7.59 1.99 -16.58
N PRO A 103 -6.53 1.22 -16.83
CA PRO A 103 -5.58 0.80 -15.81
C PRO A 103 -4.86 1.98 -15.14
N TRP A 104 -4.49 1.81 -13.85
CA TRP A 104 -3.92 2.88 -13.01
C TRP A 104 -2.39 2.95 -13.01
N GLU A 105 -1.72 2.05 -13.70
CA GLU A 105 -0.26 1.90 -13.66
C GLU A 105 0.49 3.20 -13.93
N LEU A 106 0.00 4.03 -14.85
CA LEU A 106 0.65 5.32 -15.16
C LEU A 106 0.60 6.30 -14.00
N SER A 107 -0.47 6.26 -13.19
CA SER A 107 -0.65 7.17 -12.05
C SER A 107 -0.05 6.64 -10.74
N LYS A 108 0.22 5.35 -10.66
CA LYS A 108 0.70 4.65 -9.47
C LYS A 108 2.09 4.01 -9.62
N GLY A 109 2.59 3.83 -10.86
CA GLY A 109 3.78 3.05 -11.18
C GLY A 109 4.93 3.85 -11.78
N PHE A 110 4.91 5.18 -11.73
CA PHE A 110 6.02 6.01 -12.21
C PHE A 110 7.29 5.83 -11.36
N ASP A 111 8.44 6.21 -11.87
CA ASP A 111 9.73 6.04 -11.19
C ASP A 111 9.75 6.75 -9.83
N GLY A 112 10.08 6.01 -8.78
CA GLY A 112 10.09 6.51 -7.41
C GLY A 112 8.72 6.56 -6.72
N ALA A 113 7.64 6.09 -7.36
CA ALA A 113 6.28 6.12 -6.81
C ALA A 113 6.06 5.25 -5.56
N ALA A 114 7.04 4.48 -5.14
CA ALA A 114 7.00 3.66 -3.92
C ALA A 114 8.26 3.88 -3.08
N ALA A 115 8.13 4.42 -1.89
CA ALA A 115 9.23 4.46 -0.92
C ALA A 115 9.01 3.41 0.17
N LEU A 116 10.08 2.73 0.59
CA LEU A 116 10.02 1.70 1.62
C LEU A 116 11.04 2.00 2.74
N GLY A 117 10.60 1.81 3.98
CA GLY A 117 11.49 1.82 5.14
C GLY A 117 12.27 0.51 5.30
N THR A 118 13.09 0.44 6.35
CA THR A 118 13.81 -0.77 6.72
C THR A 118 12.82 -1.82 7.25
N PHE A 119 12.90 -3.04 6.72
CA PHE A 119 12.05 -4.14 7.17
C PHE A 119 12.45 -4.62 8.57
N VAL A 120 11.45 -4.80 9.43
CA VAL A 120 11.58 -5.36 10.78
C VAL A 120 10.99 -6.77 10.79
N PRO A 121 11.73 -7.80 11.28
CA PRO A 121 11.19 -9.14 11.41
C PRO A 121 9.93 -9.19 12.28
N LEU A 122 8.98 -10.06 11.93
CA LEU A 122 7.70 -10.15 12.63
C LEU A 122 7.79 -10.56 14.09
N ASP A 123 8.81 -11.30 14.47
CA ASP A 123 9.08 -11.69 15.87
C ASP A 123 9.52 -10.51 16.75
N LYS A 124 9.88 -9.37 16.15
CA LYS A 124 10.31 -8.16 16.86
C LYS A 124 9.22 -7.08 16.93
N VAL A 125 8.04 -7.35 16.40
CA VAL A 125 6.90 -6.42 16.43
C VAL A 125 5.69 -7.04 17.12
N LYS A 126 4.71 -6.22 17.46
CA LYS A 126 3.39 -6.71 17.91
C LYS A 126 2.74 -7.53 16.78
N PRO A 127 1.73 -8.37 17.10
CA PRO A 127 0.96 -9.07 16.07
C PRO A 127 0.54 -8.11 14.95
N ILE A 128 0.62 -8.57 13.71
CA ILE A 128 0.44 -7.72 12.52
C ILE A 128 -0.92 -6.99 12.51
N GLN A 129 -1.92 -7.52 13.21
CA GLN A 129 -3.25 -6.90 13.36
C GLN A 129 -3.30 -5.81 14.44
N CYS A 130 -2.20 -5.57 15.16
CA CYS A 130 -2.11 -4.64 16.29
C CYS A 130 -1.06 -3.53 16.07
N LEU A 131 -0.68 -3.29 14.84
CA LEU A 131 0.32 -2.29 14.48
C LEU A 131 -0.35 -0.92 14.27
N ARG A 132 0.28 0.12 14.82
CA ARG A 132 -0.05 1.52 14.54
C ARG A 132 1.13 2.13 13.79
N PHE A 133 0.82 2.92 12.80
CA PHE A 133 1.81 3.63 12.00
C PHE A 133 1.29 5.02 11.68
N ARG A 134 2.19 5.94 11.37
CA ARG A 134 1.84 7.32 11.04
C ARG A 134 2.86 7.91 10.07
N LEU A 135 2.46 8.97 9.44
CA LEU A 135 3.30 9.83 8.62
C LEU A 135 3.35 11.23 9.23
N ASP A 136 4.55 11.70 9.50
CA ASP A 136 4.80 13.06 9.94
C ASP A 136 5.51 13.84 8.82
N ILE A 137 5.06 15.07 8.54
CA ILE A 137 5.70 16.00 7.63
C ILE A 137 6.08 17.26 8.41
N ASN A 138 7.36 17.60 8.42
CA ASN A 138 7.88 18.77 9.16
C ASN A 138 7.45 18.80 10.64
N GLY A 139 7.41 17.61 11.27
CA GLY A 139 7.03 17.47 12.67
C GLY A 139 5.52 17.46 12.95
N THR A 140 4.69 17.55 11.92
CA THR A 140 3.22 17.47 12.05
C THR A 140 2.74 16.12 11.54
N THR A 141 1.95 15.40 12.34
CA THR A 141 1.30 14.15 11.91
C THR A 141 0.21 14.45 10.87
N VAL A 142 0.34 13.88 9.69
CA VAL A 142 -0.58 14.09 8.55
C VAL A 142 -1.42 12.87 8.22
N GLN A 143 -0.95 11.66 8.58
CA GLN A 143 -1.70 10.42 8.42
C GLN A 143 -1.42 9.47 9.59
N GLU A 144 -2.44 8.72 10.00
CA GLU A 144 -2.35 7.65 10.98
C GLU A 144 -3.11 6.43 10.51
N GLY A 145 -2.57 5.23 10.81
CA GLY A 145 -3.21 3.97 10.47
C GLY A 145 -3.11 2.95 11.62
N PHE A 146 -4.12 2.08 11.67
CA PHE A 146 -4.14 0.94 12.58
C PHE A 146 -4.48 -0.33 11.79
N SER A 147 -3.59 -1.29 11.78
CA SER A 147 -3.75 -2.53 11.00
C SER A 147 -4.98 -3.37 11.38
N GLY A 148 -5.51 -3.16 12.59
CA GLY A 148 -6.78 -3.78 13.01
C GLY A 148 -8.01 -3.30 12.24
N ASP A 149 -7.93 -2.13 11.60
CA ASP A 149 -9.01 -1.52 10.80
C ASP A 149 -9.03 -2.00 9.34
N MET A 150 -8.12 -2.91 8.96
CA MET A 150 -8.11 -3.51 7.62
C MET A 150 -9.41 -4.25 7.33
N LEU A 151 -10.02 -3.96 6.18
CA LEU A 151 -11.21 -4.66 5.66
C LEU A 151 -10.89 -6.10 5.25
N PHE A 152 -9.72 -6.30 4.63
CA PHE A 152 -9.14 -7.59 4.30
C PHE A 152 -7.80 -7.72 5.02
N LYS A 153 -7.64 -8.76 5.82
CA LYS A 153 -6.40 -9.01 6.55
C LYS A 153 -5.29 -9.48 5.62
N VAL A 154 -4.05 -9.35 6.03
CA VAL A 154 -2.87 -9.75 5.23
C VAL A 154 -3.00 -11.19 4.73
N ASP A 155 -3.44 -12.13 5.57
CA ASP A 155 -3.61 -13.53 5.19
C ASP A 155 -4.69 -13.74 4.11
N GLU A 156 -5.77 -12.95 4.16
CA GLU A 156 -6.83 -12.97 3.14
C GLU A 156 -6.33 -12.41 1.81
N ILE A 157 -5.56 -11.30 1.86
CA ILE A 157 -4.95 -10.70 0.67
C ILE A 157 -3.96 -11.67 0.00
N ILE A 158 -3.07 -12.31 0.77
CA ILE A 158 -2.10 -13.29 0.24
C ILE A 158 -2.82 -14.50 -0.37
N SER A 159 -3.91 -14.93 0.24
CA SER A 159 -4.72 -16.04 -0.30
C SER A 159 -5.46 -15.67 -1.59
N TYR A 160 -5.81 -14.39 -1.73
CA TYR A 160 -6.53 -13.86 -2.89
C TYR A 160 -5.62 -13.67 -4.12
N ILE A 161 -4.37 -13.20 -3.93
CA ILE A 161 -3.36 -12.99 -4.99
C ILE A 161 -2.76 -14.33 -5.45
#